data_a6b6dc30da4a57222022e973678c0e3c
#
_entry.id   a6b6dc30da4a57222022e973678c0e3c
#
_cell.length_a   1.000
_cell.length_b   1.000
_cell.length_c   1.000
_cell.angle_alpha   90.00
_cell.angle_beta   90.00
_cell.angle_gamma   90.00
#
_symmetry.space_group_name_H-M   'P 1'
#
loop_
_entity.id
_entity.type
_entity.pdbx_description
1 polymer ?
#
loop_
_entity_poly.entity_id
_entity_poly.type
_entity_poly.pdbx_seq_one_letter_code
_entity_poly.pdbx_strand_id
1 'polypeptide(L)'
;GFKLALGQVSAAKAAVESVELSGSLAKAGSPPETDESWAYWAKLAPYVADFSGLAKGITGEKGLAIREVSLAGDWRAPRLAISRLDAKLYDGAVSGSAGLNVATRLATASSLVNFSLHNVFDLLTPKAQRWLKQYEWSEAPVVTGTVRATLPEWTNAKPDWRAEVRPTMRLNAQVTSGPVSFRGIEVESVRSDLEYADLTWSLSNLVAKRPEGEVRFALRSHTETQDFQFDFRSSIDPRAITPALEEEKQKKGFDYFSFETPPVIEGQVWGRWRERERTVFRASVAATNFTFRAQQVDGFTAGVSFASGFLNMTNAVVRRPEGDATVDALGFDTRTKRLYLTNAVGRLEPTAVAKAIGPKTARSLEAYQF
;
A
#
# COMPACT_ATOMS: atom_id res chain seq x y z
N GLY A 1 -6.05 -26.97 38.72
CA GLY A 1 -5.10 -26.28 37.86
C GLY A 1 -3.98 -27.22 37.45
N PHE A 2 -3.28 -26.88 36.41
CA PHE A 2 -2.07 -27.60 35.96
C PHE A 2 -0.95 -26.58 35.73
N LYS A 3 0.29 -27.06 35.87
CA LYS A 3 1.50 -26.33 35.46
C LYS A 3 2.44 -27.33 34.80
N LEU A 4 2.92 -26.96 33.59
CA LEU A 4 3.88 -27.75 32.84
C LEU A 4 5.05 -26.81 32.49
N ALA A 5 6.26 -27.25 32.77
CA ALA A 5 7.47 -26.58 32.34
C ALA A 5 8.33 -27.58 31.56
N LEU A 6 8.70 -27.23 30.36
CA LEU A 6 9.59 -27.99 29.50
C LEU A 6 10.86 -27.16 29.27
N GLY A 7 12.01 -27.84 29.41
CA GLY A 7 13.27 -27.31 28.97
C GLY A 7 13.37 -27.25 27.43
N GLN A 8 14.56 -27.44 26.94
CA GLN A 8 14.82 -27.41 25.50
C GLN A 8 13.97 -28.46 24.76
N VAL A 9 13.14 -27.97 23.82
CA VAL A 9 12.33 -28.80 22.92
C VAL A 9 12.80 -28.53 21.51
N SER A 10 13.15 -29.57 20.77
CA SER A 10 13.52 -29.45 19.36
C SER A 10 12.74 -30.43 18.50
N ALA A 11 12.33 -29.96 17.34
CA ALA A 11 11.72 -30.73 16.25
C ALA A 11 12.53 -30.47 14.98
N ALA A 12 12.27 -31.21 13.93
CA ALA A 12 13.07 -31.19 12.70
C ALA A 12 13.30 -29.79 12.09
N LYS A 13 12.42 -28.83 12.38
CA LYS A 13 12.43 -27.48 11.75
C LYS A 13 12.38 -26.33 12.73
N ALA A 14 12.31 -26.58 14.03
CA ALA A 14 12.25 -25.55 15.06
C ALA A 14 12.80 -26.03 16.38
N ALA A 15 13.35 -25.11 17.14
CA ALA A 15 13.77 -25.37 18.52
C ALA A 15 13.22 -24.28 19.44
N VAL A 16 12.96 -24.62 20.70
CA VAL A 16 12.49 -23.72 21.74
C VAL A 16 13.32 -23.98 22.97
N GLU A 17 13.86 -22.94 23.58
CA GLU A 17 14.71 -23.08 24.79
C GLU A 17 13.90 -23.46 26.01
N SER A 18 12.73 -22.87 26.19
CA SER A 18 11.82 -23.18 27.30
C SER A 18 10.37 -22.90 26.93
N VAL A 19 9.48 -23.74 27.48
CA VAL A 19 8.04 -23.57 27.41
C VAL A 19 7.43 -23.74 28.78
N GLU A 20 6.68 -22.77 29.23
CA GLU A 20 5.88 -22.84 30.45
C GLU A 20 4.40 -22.73 30.06
N LEU A 21 3.60 -23.64 30.52
CA LEU A 21 2.14 -23.65 30.37
C LEU A 21 1.49 -23.79 31.75
N SER A 22 0.48 -22.98 32.01
CA SER A 22 -0.32 -23.09 33.24
C SER A 22 -1.77 -22.81 32.92
N GLY A 23 -2.66 -23.34 33.75
CA GLY A 23 -4.07 -23.14 33.56
C GLY A 23 -4.97 -23.94 34.47
N SER A 24 -6.25 -23.90 34.16
CA SER A 24 -7.26 -24.69 34.79
C SER A 24 -8.09 -25.42 33.74
N LEU A 25 -8.54 -26.61 34.06
CA LEU A 25 -9.46 -27.40 33.25
C LEU A 25 -10.55 -27.94 34.16
N ALA A 26 -11.81 -27.74 33.79
CA ALA A 26 -12.97 -28.24 34.52
C ALA A 26 -14.04 -28.74 33.55
N LYS A 27 -14.99 -29.52 34.01
CA LYS A 27 -16.18 -29.84 33.22
C LYS A 27 -17.12 -28.65 33.21
N ALA A 28 -17.71 -28.38 32.05
CA ALA A 28 -18.77 -27.39 31.91
C ALA A 28 -20.04 -27.86 32.61
N GLY A 29 -20.71 -26.95 33.30
CA GLY A 29 -21.98 -27.29 33.96
C GLY A 29 -23.10 -27.59 32.97
N SER A 30 -23.11 -26.89 31.83
CA SER A 30 -24.06 -27.09 30.75
C SER A 30 -23.32 -26.93 29.40
N PRO A 31 -22.76 -28.02 28.88
CA PRO A 31 -22.10 -27.96 27.58
C PRO A 31 -23.13 -27.70 26.47
N PRO A 32 -22.77 -26.95 25.41
CA PRO A 32 -23.65 -26.76 24.27
C PRO A 32 -23.85 -28.08 23.52
N GLU A 33 -24.97 -28.20 22.82
CA GLU A 33 -25.18 -29.27 21.86
C GLU A 33 -24.19 -29.16 20.72
N THR A 34 -23.65 -30.27 20.27
CA THR A 34 -22.69 -30.37 19.19
C THR A 34 -23.17 -31.34 18.13
N ASP A 35 -22.83 -31.12 16.90
CA ASP A 35 -23.11 -32.00 15.77
C ASP A 35 -21.81 -32.35 15.01
N GLU A 36 -21.93 -33.05 13.91
CA GLU A 36 -20.79 -33.47 13.09
C GLU A 36 -19.97 -32.29 12.54
N SER A 37 -20.59 -31.12 12.37
CA SER A 37 -19.90 -29.91 11.86
C SER A 37 -18.82 -29.43 12.82
N TRP A 38 -18.85 -29.77 14.09
CA TRP A 38 -17.81 -29.43 15.07
C TRP A 38 -16.54 -30.28 14.93
N ALA A 39 -16.62 -31.46 14.28
CA ALA A 39 -15.54 -32.41 14.15
C ALA A 39 -14.84 -32.69 15.51
N TYR A 40 -13.51 -32.58 15.56
CA TYR A 40 -12.74 -32.82 16.79
C TYR A 40 -13.05 -31.85 17.94
N TRP A 41 -13.59 -30.67 17.68
CA TRP A 41 -13.97 -29.69 18.69
C TRP A 41 -15.11 -30.17 19.60
N ALA A 42 -15.95 -31.06 19.10
CA ALA A 42 -17.04 -31.67 19.89
C ALA A 42 -16.51 -32.39 21.16
N LYS A 43 -15.31 -32.95 21.07
CA LYS A 43 -14.66 -33.61 22.23
C LYS A 43 -14.25 -32.62 23.32
N LEU A 44 -14.07 -31.36 23.01
CA LEU A 44 -13.69 -30.30 23.92
C LEU A 44 -14.91 -29.55 24.50
N ALA A 45 -16.07 -29.68 23.87
CA ALA A 45 -17.29 -28.96 24.29
C ALA A 45 -17.69 -29.20 25.78
N PRO A 46 -17.52 -30.40 26.36
CA PRO A 46 -17.81 -30.64 27.76
C PRO A 46 -16.85 -29.98 28.76
N TYR A 47 -15.84 -29.28 28.30
CA TYR A 47 -14.81 -28.71 29.16
C TYR A 47 -14.75 -27.18 29.04
N VAL A 48 -14.32 -26.58 30.15
CA VAL A 48 -13.92 -25.17 30.21
C VAL A 48 -12.44 -25.11 30.63
N ALA A 49 -11.69 -24.23 30.01
CA ALA A 49 -10.27 -24.09 30.35
C ALA A 49 -9.88 -22.59 30.36
N ASP A 50 -9.03 -22.25 31.30
CA ASP A 50 -8.23 -21.02 31.28
C ASP A 50 -6.78 -21.42 31.13
N PHE A 51 -6.04 -20.73 30.30
CA PHE A 51 -4.64 -21.09 30.04
C PHE A 51 -3.78 -19.86 29.84
N SER A 52 -2.52 -20.02 30.21
CA SER A 52 -1.46 -19.07 29.87
C SER A 52 -0.21 -19.84 29.48
N GLY A 53 0.55 -19.24 28.57
CA GLY A 53 1.79 -19.83 28.07
C GLY A 53 2.87 -18.80 27.91
N LEU A 54 4.11 -19.24 28.13
CA LEU A 54 5.33 -18.47 27.86
C LEU A 54 6.31 -19.40 27.17
N ALA A 55 6.79 -18.99 26.00
CA ALA A 55 7.86 -19.68 25.27
C ALA A 55 9.01 -18.72 25.02
N LYS A 56 10.26 -19.17 25.20
CA LYS A 56 11.47 -18.38 25.01
C LYS A 56 12.43 -19.06 24.05
N GLY A 57 13.21 -18.26 23.34
CA GLY A 57 14.28 -18.73 22.47
C GLY A 57 13.76 -19.61 21.33
N ILE A 58 12.72 -19.18 20.64
CA ILE A 58 12.16 -19.93 19.50
C ILE A 58 13.01 -19.62 18.27
N THR A 59 13.59 -20.66 17.69
CA THR A 59 14.35 -20.59 16.43
C THR A 59 13.75 -21.55 15.42
N GLY A 60 13.77 -21.17 14.16
CA GLY A 60 13.18 -21.95 13.07
C GLY A 60 13.98 -21.89 11.78
N GLU A 61 13.45 -22.55 10.76
CA GLU A 61 14.06 -22.50 9.41
C GLU A 61 14.14 -21.06 8.88
N LYS A 62 15.07 -20.85 7.96
CA LYS A 62 15.27 -19.58 7.25
C LYS A 62 15.49 -18.37 8.17
N GLY A 63 16.12 -18.58 9.30
CA GLY A 63 16.50 -17.51 10.22
C GLY A 63 15.35 -16.98 11.09
N LEU A 64 14.23 -17.70 11.21
CA LEU A 64 13.18 -17.34 12.16
C LEU A 64 13.75 -17.33 13.59
N ALA A 65 13.64 -16.17 14.25
CA ALA A 65 14.08 -15.99 15.64
C ALA A 65 13.06 -15.16 16.41
N ILE A 66 12.46 -15.79 17.42
CA ILE A 66 11.50 -15.14 18.33
C ILE A 66 12.06 -15.28 19.73
N ARG A 67 12.34 -14.16 20.37
CA ARG A 67 12.90 -14.14 21.73
C ARG A 67 11.95 -14.69 22.77
N GLU A 68 10.70 -14.25 22.68
CA GLU A 68 9.69 -14.55 23.69
C GLU A 68 8.31 -14.46 23.07
N VAL A 69 7.45 -15.41 23.39
CA VAL A 69 6.01 -15.36 23.12
C VAL A 69 5.29 -15.64 24.42
N SER A 70 4.41 -14.74 24.82
CA SER A 70 3.47 -14.97 25.91
C SER A 70 2.04 -14.91 25.39
N LEU A 71 1.19 -15.77 25.90
CA LEU A 71 -0.23 -15.79 25.58
C LEU A 71 -1.06 -16.11 26.81
N ALA A 72 -2.31 -15.60 26.80
CA ALA A 72 -3.33 -15.98 27.78
C ALA A 72 -4.68 -16.09 27.07
N GLY A 73 -5.48 -17.03 27.50
CA GLY A 73 -6.77 -17.26 26.86
C GLY A 73 -7.67 -18.18 27.63
N ASP A 74 -8.83 -18.42 27.04
CA ASP A 74 -9.82 -19.33 27.60
C ASP A 74 -10.54 -20.11 26.49
N TRP A 75 -11.02 -21.27 26.89
CA TRP A 75 -11.95 -22.09 26.13
C TRP A 75 -13.28 -22.18 26.88
N ARG A 76 -14.32 -21.71 26.23
CA ARG A 76 -15.73 -21.84 26.64
C ARG A 76 -16.52 -22.18 25.40
N ALA A 77 -16.80 -23.47 25.17
CA ALA A 77 -17.48 -23.89 23.94
C ALA A 77 -18.74 -23.06 23.68
N PRO A 78 -18.91 -22.59 22.43
CA PRO A 78 -18.13 -22.83 21.22
C PRO A 78 -16.97 -21.85 21.00
N ARG A 79 -16.53 -21.09 22.00
CA ARG A 79 -15.58 -20.00 21.86
C ARG A 79 -14.20 -20.34 22.42
N LEU A 80 -13.16 -20.19 21.58
CA LEU A 80 -11.77 -20.09 21.99
C LEU A 80 -11.39 -18.61 21.93
N ALA A 81 -10.88 -18.07 23.02
CA ALA A 81 -10.39 -16.69 23.07
C ALA A 81 -8.92 -16.67 23.49
N ILE A 82 -8.10 -15.95 22.75
CA ILE A 82 -6.76 -15.53 23.16
C ILE A 82 -6.89 -14.05 23.54
N SER A 83 -7.03 -13.79 24.83
CA SER A 83 -7.24 -12.43 25.37
C SER A 83 -5.98 -11.56 25.28
N ARG A 84 -4.79 -12.20 25.30
CA ARG A 84 -3.50 -11.55 25.17
C ARG A 84 -2.53 -12.44 24.40
N LEU A 85 -1.87 -11.84 23.43
CA LEU A 85 -0.72 -12.39 22.71
C LEU A 85 0.34 -11.30 22.65
N ASP A 86 1.52 -11.58 23.18
CA ASP A 86 2.69 -10.70 23.06
C ASP A 86 3.86 -11.53 22.56
N ALA A 87 4.51 -11.06 21.50
CA ALA A 87 5.70 -11.68 20.94
C ALA A 87 6.79 -10.63 20.74
N LYS A 88 8.01 -10.93 21.19
CA LYS A 88 9.22 -10.16 20.94
C LYS A 88 10.05 -10.89 19.91
N LEU A 89 10.20 -10.30 18.74
CA LEU A 89 10.90 -10.93 17.63
C LEU A 89 11.82 -9.92 16.95
N TYR A 90 13.04 -10.33 16.68
CA TYR A 90 14.09 -9.48 16.12
C TYR A 90 14.25 -8.17 16.91
N ASP A 91 14.00 -7.03 16.29
CA ASP A 91 14.11 -5.66 16.81
C ASP A 91 12.75 -5.05 17.23
N GLY A 92 11.66 -5.82 17.13
CA GLY A 92 10.32 -5.31 17.39
C GLY A 92 9.41 -6.27 18.15
N ALA A 93 8.13 -6.00 18.08
CA ALA A 93 7.10 -6.75 18.80
C ALA A 93 5.81 -6.91 17.99
N VAL A 94 5.07 -7.93 18.35
CA VAL A 94 3.67 -8.13 17.96
C VAL A 94 2.87 -8.30 19.23
N SER A 95 1.79 -7.53 19.38
CA SER A 95 0.82 -7.71 20.46
C SER A 95 -0.59 -7.78 19.90
N GLY A 96 -1.50 -8.45 20.61
CA GLY A 96 -2.86 -8.56 20.12
C GLY A 96 -3.73 -9.53 20.89
N SER A 97 -4.89 -9.82 20.30
CA SER A 97 -5.86 -10.81 20.77
C SER A 97 -6.48 -11.54 19.58
N ALA A 98 -7.03 -12.72 19.84
CA ALA A 98 -7.73 -13.51 18.81
C ALA A 98 -8.94 -14.22 19.39
N GLY A 99 -9.91 -14.50 18.56
CA GLY A 99 -11.09 -15.27 18.91
C GLY A 99 -11.50 -16.21 17.78
N LEU A 100 -12.01 -17.37 18.17
CA LEU A 100 -12.56 -18.35 17.27
C LEU A 100 -13.86 -18.88 17.82
N ASN A 101 -14.93 -18.78 17.06
CA ASN A 101 -16.16 -19.49 17.33
C ASN A 101 -16.19 -20.75 16.46
N VAL A 102 -16.06 -21.91 17.06
CA VAL A 102 -15.93 -23.18 16.32
C VAL A 102 -17.22 -23.64 15.66
N ALA A 103 -18.38 -23.25 16.17
CA ALA A 103 -19.69 -23.59 15.59
C ALA A 103 -19.93 -22.76 14.29
N THR A 104 -19.64 -21.47 14.32
CA THR A 104 -19.80 -20.59 13.15
C THR A 104 -18.55 -20.50 12.30
N ARG A 105 -17.43 -21.03 12.77
CA ARG A 105 -16.11 -20.96 12.14
C ARG A 105 -15.57 -19.53 11.99
N LEU A 106 -16.18 -18.57 12.70
CA LEU A 106 -15.78 -17.17 12.66
C LEU A 106 -14.49 -17.00 13.48
N ALA A 107 -13.43 -16.65 12.78
CA ALA A 107 -12.16 -16.22 13.36
C ALA A 107 -12.04 -14.69 13.35
N THR A 108 -11.53 -14.15 14.46
CA THR A 108 -11.25 -12.70 14.61
C THR A 108 -9.87 -12.51 15.20
N ALA A 109 -9.17 -11.46 14.82
CA ALA A 109 -7.94 -11.07 15.49
C ALA A 109 -7.80 -9.55 15.49
N SER A 110 -7.13 -9.01 16.51
CA SER A 110 -6.62 -7.65 16.52
C SER A 110 -5.13 -7.68 16.85
N SER A 111 -4.35 -6.82 16.22
CA SER A 111 -2.91 -6.79 16.48
C SER A 111 -2.33 -5.40 16.28
N LEU A 112 -1.25 -5.16 17.01
CA LEU A 112 -0.27 -4.11 16.77
C LEU A 112 1.05 -4.79 16.44
N VAL A 113 1.65 -4.37 15.32
CA VAL A 113 2.88 -4.94 14.78
C VAL A 113 3.86 -3.80 14.54
N ASN A 114 5.07 -3.92 15.04
CA ASN A 114 6.14 -2.93 14.84
C ASN A 114 7.51 -3.59 14.63
N PHE A 115 7.60 -4.63 13.85
CA PHE A 115 8.90 -5.22 13.46
C PHE A 115 9.15 -5.10 11.96
N SER A 116 10.43 -5.07 11.57
CA SER A 116 10.79 -4.98 10.17
C SER A 116 10.50 -6.29 9.42
N LEU A 117 9.67 -6.23 8.39
CA LEU A 117 9.39 -7.36 7.51
C LEU A 117 10.64 -7.85 6.76
N HIS A 118 11.71 -7.03 6.64
CA HIS A 118 12.98 -7.47 6.06
C HIS A 118 13.65 -8.56 6.89
N ASN A 119 13.42 -8.60 8.20
CA ASN A 119 13.95 -9.64 9.07
C ASN A 119 13.35 -11.03 8.81
N VAL A 120 12.17 -11.07 8.21
CA VAL A 120 11.48 -12.32 7.82
C VAL A 120 11.43 -12.53 6.31
N PHE A 121 12.29 -11.82 5.56
CA PHE A 121 12.28 -11.84 4.10
C PHE A 121 12.28 -13.24 3.51
N ASP A 122 13.13 -14.12 3.99
CA ASP A 122 13.28 -15.49 3.49
C ASP A 122 12.09 -16.42 3.82
N LEU A 123 11.25 -16.00 4.77
CA LEU A 123 10.01 -16.70 5.11
C LEU A 123 8.86 -16.32 4.17
N LEU A 124 8.99 -15.19 3.46
CA LEU A 124 7.93 -14.66 2.60
C LEU A 124 7.85 -15.41 1.27
N THR A 125 6.66 -15.37 0.67
CA THR A 125 6.47 -15.88 -0.70
C THR A 125 7.27 -15.06 -1.71
N PRO A 126 7.67 -15.62 -2.87
CA PRO A 126 8.41 -14.86 -3.89
C PRO A 126 7.69 -13.59 -4.37
N LYS A 127 6.35 -13.57 -4.33
CA LYS A 127 5.56 -12.37 -4.65
C LYS A 127 5.71 -11.30 -3.57
N ALA A 128 5.63 -11.67 -2.30
CA ALA A 128 5.81 -10.76 -1.18
C ALA A 128 7.25 -10.22 -1.09
N GLN A 129 8.25 -11.07 -1.36
CA GLN A 129 9.65 -10.65 -1.46
C GLN A 129 9.87 -9.58 -2.54
N ARG A 130 9.32 -9.78 -3.75
CA ARG A 130 9.40 -8.78 -4.83
C ARG A 130 8.71 -7.47 -4.48
N TRP A 131 7.61 -7.54 -3.75
CA TRP A 131 6.92 -6.35 -3.26
C TRP A 131 7.76 -5.63 -2.21
N LEU A 132 8.28 -6.34 -1.21
CA LEU A 132 9.05 -5.79 -0.10
C LEU A 132 10.37 -5.14 -0.54
N LYS A 133 11.04 -5.69 -1.57
CA LYS A 133 12.26 -5.11 -2.17
C LYS A 133 12.08 -3.68 -2.73
N GLN A 134 10.86 -3.21 -2.89
CA GLN A 134 10.58 -1.86 -3.37
C GLN A 134 10.62 -0.82 -2.25
N TYR A 135 10.69 -1.28 -0.99
CA TYR A 135 10.64 -0.42 0.19
C TYR A 135 11.91 -0.57 1.01
N GLU A 136 12.41 0.56 1.49
CA GLU A 136 13.49 0.63 2.47
C GLU A 136 13.05 1.57 3.59
N TRP A 137 13.23 1.19 4.84
CA TRP A 137 12.91 2.00 6.01
C TRP A 137 14.00 1.89 7.06
N SER A 138 14.26 2.99 7.77
CA SER A 138 15.19 3.04 8.89
C SER A 138 14.56 2.50 10.17
N GLU A 139 13.28 2.72 10.34
CA GLU A 139 12.48 2.25 11.47
C GLU A 139 11.30 1.42 10.95
N ALA A 140 10.99 0.33 11.65
CA ALA A 140 9.91 -0.56 11.26
C ALA A 140 8.57 0.18 11.23
N PRO A 141 7.76 0.03 10.18
CA PRO A 141 6.41 0.56 10.17
C PRO A 141 5.57 -0.01 11.31
N VAL A 142 4.70 0.81 11.87
CA VAL A 142 3.70 0.38 12.85
C VAL A 142 2.40 0.10 12.14
N VAL A 143 1.88 -1.10 12.36
CA VAL A 143 0.60 -1.55 11.80
C VAL A 143 -0.33 -1.95 12.94
N THR A 144 -1.47 -1.28 13.04
CA THR A 144 -2.55 -1.66 13.97
C THR A 144 -3.76 -2.09 13.17
N GLY A 145 -4.32 -3.24 13.48
CA GLY A 145 -5.44 -3.70 12.67
C GLY A 145 -6.29 -4.79 13.30
N THR A 146 -7.42 -5.02 12.67
CA THR A 146 -8.38 -6.08 13.00
C THR A 146 -8.68 -6.88 11.75
N VAL A 147 -8.84 -8.17 11.90
CA VAL A 147 -9.25 -9.08 10.83
C VAL A 147 -10.32 -10.03 11.32
N ARG A 148 -11.27 -10.33 10.46
CA ARG A 148 -12.24 -11.40 10.65
C ARG A 148 -12.41 -12.20 9.37
N ALA A 149 -12.63 -13.52 9.50
CA ALA A 149 -12.92 -14.41 8.38
C ALA A 149 -13.68 -15.64 8.87
N THR A 150 -14.48 -16.22 7.99
CA THR A 150 -15.06 -17.55 8.24
C THR A 150 -14.09 -18.60 7.73
N LEU A 151 -13.67 -19.51 8.59
CA LEU A 151 -12.77 -20.60 8.24
C LEU A 151 -13.51 -21.71 7.46
N PRO A 152 -12.79 -22.55 6.72
CA PRO A 152 -13.37 -23.72 6.04
C PRO A 152 -14.02 -24.68 7.02
N GLU A 153 -14.80 -25.61 6.51
CA GLU A 153 -15.37 -26.69 7.32
C GLU A 153 -14.28 -27.54 7.97
N TRP A 154 -14.47 -27.87 9.26
CA TRP A 154 -13.48 -28.63 10.02
C TRP A 154 -13.25 -30.04 9.47
N THR A 155 -14.21 -30.57 8.73
CA THR A 155 -14.16 -31.88 8.07
C THR A 155 -13.49 -31.84 6.71
N ASN A 156 -13.28 -30.65 6.13
CA ASN A 156 -12.63 -30.49 4.83
C ASN A 156 -11.11 -30.65 4.95
N ALA A 157 -10.59 -31.79 4.52
CA ALA A 157 -9.15 -32.07 4.58
C ALA A 157 -8.29 -31.30 3.56
N LYS A 158 -8.90 -30.72 2.53
CA LYS A 158 -8.19 -29.95 1.48
C LYS A 158 -8.98 -28.69 1.11
N PRO A 159 -9.10 -27.72 2.03
CA PRO A 159 -9.90 -26.53 1.80
C PRO A 159 -9.28 -25.62 0.73
N ASP A 160 -10.12 -25.05 -0.09
CA ASP A 160 -9.72 -23.95 -0.99
C ASP A 160 -9.83 -22.61 -0.23
N TRP A 161 -8.74 -22.23 0.41
CA TRP A 161 -8.64 -20.96 1.15
C TRP A 161 -8.98 -19.75 0.31
N ARG A 162 -8.74 -19.82 -1.00
CA ARG A 162 -9.01 -18.70 -1.90
C ARG A 162 -10.52 -18.58 -2.17
N ALA A 163 -11.19 -19.68 -2.41
CA ALA A 163 -12.62 -19.69 -2.71
C ALA A 163 -13.49 -19.61 -1.45
N GLU A 164 -13.07 -20.26 -0.35
CA GLU A 164 -13.91 -20.39 0.86
C GLU A 164 -13.68 -19.26 1.88
N VAL A 165 -12.42 -18.86 2.12
CA VAL A 165 -12.08 -17.91 3.20
C VAL A 165 -11.98 -16.48 2.68
N ARG A 166 -11.29 -16.29 1.57
CA ARG A 166 -10.98 -14.95 1.07
C ARG A 166 -12.21 -14.04 0.82
N PRO A 167 -13.37 -14.54 0.30
CA PRO A 167 -14.57 -13.72 0.14
C PRO A 167 -15.20 -13.26 1.47
N THR A 168 -14.98 -14.04 2.55
CA THR A 168 -15.51 -13.71 3.87
C THR A 168 -14.61 -12.80 4.69
N MET A 169 -13.36 -12.63 4.23
CA MET A 169 -12.36 -11.85 4.95
C MET A 169 -12.72 -10.38 4.97
N ARG A 170 -12.59 -9.78 6.15
CA ARG A 170 -12.64 -8.34 6.37
C ARG A 170 -11.43 -7.95 7.19
N LEU A 171 -10.68 -6.98 6.71
CA LEU A 171 -9.51 -6.44 7.39
C LEU A 171 -9.63 -4.92 7.43
N ASN A 172 -9.35 -4.35 8.60
CA ASN A 172 -9.17 -2.91 8.77
C ASN A 172 -7.84 -2.70 9.49
N ALA A 173 -6.99 -1.84 8.96
CA ALA A 173 -5.72 -1.55 9.57
C ALA A 173 -5.32 -0.10 9.33
N GLN A 174 -4.50 0.41 10.23
CA GLN A 174 -3.78 1.67 10.09
C GLN A 174 -2.30 1.38 9.99
N VAL A 175 -1.64 2.04 9.05
CA VAL A 175 -0.20 1.93 8.81
C VAL A 175 0.42 3.29 9.02
N THR A 176 1.47 3.36 9.82
CA THR A 176 2.29 4.55 10.00
C THR A 176 3.76 4.18 9.86
N SER A 177 4.53 5.02 9.21
CA SER A 177 5.98 4.87 9.09
C SER A 177 6.65 6.23 9.24
N GLY A 178 7.81 6.25 9.86
CA GLY A 178 8.78 7.34 9.74
C GLY A 178 9.41 7.37 8.35
N PRO A 179 10.70 7.77 8.25
CA PRO A 179 11.37 7.84 6.96
C PRO A 179 11.37 6.50 6.22
N VAL A 180 10.92 6.53 4.99
CA VAL A 180 10.82 5.35 4.12
C VAL A 180 11.13 5.73 2.68
N SER A 181 11.81 4.86 1.96
CA SER A 181 12.02 4.95 0.53
C SER A 181 11.14 3.93 -0.20
N PHE A 182 10.48 4.36 -1.24
CA PHE A 182 9.76 3.50 -2.18
C PHE A 182 10.35 3.65 -3.57
N ARG A 183 10.98 2.60 -4.10
CA ARG A 183 11.69 2.63 -5.40
C ARG A 183 12.64 3.83 -5.54
N GLY A 184 13.34 4.19 -4.46
CA GLY A 184 14.22 5.35 -4.43
C GLY A 184 13.54 6.71 -4.26
N ILE A 185 12.22 6.75 -4.11
CA ILE A 185 11.50 7.96 -3.70
C ILE A 185 11.50 8.02 -2.18
N GLU A 186 12.24 8.97 -1.63
CA GLU A 186 12.32 9.17 -0.18
C GLU A 186 11.17 10.04 0.32
N VAL A 187 10.58 9.63 1.44
CA VAL A 187 9.55 10.39 2.16
C VAL A 187 9.85 10.39 3.66
N GLU A 188 9.51 11.47 4.34
CA GLU A 188 9.76 11.66 5.78
C GLU A 188 8.79 10.86 6.65
N SER A 189 7.58 10.69 6.17
CA SER A 189 6.55 9.90 6.87
C SER A 189 5.45 9.46 5.93
N VAL A 190 4.84 8.33 6.27
CA VAL A 190 3.65 7.81 5.60
C VAL A 190 2.61 7.42 6.63
N ARG A 191 1.36 7.75 6.35
CA ARG A 191 0.18 7.25 7.07
C ARG A 191 -0.88 6.81 6.09
N SER A 192 -1.56 5.71 6.38
CA SER A 192 -2.68 5.22 5.56
C SER A 192 -3.63 4.36 6.38
N ASP A 193 -4.91 4.39 6.01
CA ASP A 193 -5.88 3.40 6.42
C ASP A 193 -5.96 2.33 5.31
N LEU A 194 -5.95 1.07 5.71
CA LEU A 194 -6.02 -0.09 4.83
C LEU A 194 -7.28 -0.89 5.14
N GLU A 195 -8.06 -1.17 4.14
CA GLU A 195 -9.24 -2.03 4.26
C GLU A 195 -9.19 -3.14 3.21
N TYR A 196 -9.65 -4.32 3.60
CA TYR A 196 -9.98 -5.39 2.66
C TYR A 196 -11.38 -5.90 2.95
N ALA A 197 -12.24 -5.79 1.97
CA ALA A 197 -13.63 -6.26 2.03
C ALA A 197 -14.12 -6.60 0.63
N ASP A 198 -15.00 -7.60 0.50
CA ASP A 198 -15.61 -7.97 -0.77
C ASP A 198 -14.62 -8.10 -1.93
N LEU A 199 -13.52 -8.79 -1.68
CA LEU A 199 -12.42 -9.01 -2.62
C LEU A 199 -11.72 -7.71 -3.09
N THR A 200 -11.97 -6.59 -2.41
CA THR A 200 -11.44 -5.27 -2.76
C THR A 200 -10.47 -4.79 -1.69
N TRP A 201 -9.28 -4.40 -2.11
CA TRP A 201 -8.36 -3.62 -1.31
C TRP A 201 -8.67 -2.14 -1.47
N SER A 202 -8.74 -1.45 -0.35
CA SER A 202 -8.84 0.01 -0.29
C SER A 202 -7.73 0.57 0.59
N LEU A 203 -6.98 1.52 0.05
CA LEU A 203 -6.14 2.42 0.80
C LEU A 203 -6.84 3.77 0.83
N SER A 204 -7.06 4.31 1.99
CA SER A 204 -7.64 5.64 2.15
C SER A 204 -6.78 6.48 3.08
N ASN A 205 -6.95 7.80 3.00
CA ASN A 205 -6.21 8.74 3.83
C ASN A 205 -4.68 8.53 3.79
N LEU A 206 -4.16 7.97 2.68
CA LEU A 206 -2.73 7.89 2.52
C LEU A 206 -2.17 9.30 2.36
N VAL A 207 -1.26 9.66 3.24
CA VAL A 207 -0.50 10.91 3.20
C VAL A 207 0.97 10.54 3.29
N ALA A 208 1.72 10.88 2.27
CA ALA A 208 3.18 10.81 2.24
C ALA A 208 3.76 12.22 2.25
N LYS A 209 4.60 12.51 3.24
CA LYS A 209 5.20 13.83 3.43
C LYS A 209 6.65 13.85 2.97
N ARG A 210 7.03 14.95 2.35
CA ARG A 210 8.40 15.29 1.96
C ARG A 210 8.72 16.72 2.43
N PRO A 211 10.00 17.14 2.45
CA PRO A 211 10.37 18.49 2.86
C PRO A 211 9.66 19.59 2.06
N GLU A 212 9.44 19.35 0.75
CA GLU A 212 8.84 20.33 -0.17
C GLU A 212 7.32 20.28 -0.25
N GLY A 213 6.65 19.26 0.31
CA GLY A 213 5.20 19.12 0.23
C GLY A 213 4.66 17.74 0.61
N GLU A 214 3.46 17.42 0.15
CA GLU A 214 2.84 16.13 0.45
C GLU A 214 2.10 15.54 -0.76
N VAL A 215 1.96 14.23 -0.73
CA VAL A 215 1.05 13.49 -1.63
C VAL A 215 -0.05 12.87 -0.79
N ARG A 216 -1.29 13.16 -1.16
CA ARG A 216 -2.48 12.46 -0.67
C ARG A 216 -2.97 11.51 -1.75
N PHE A 217 -3.36 10.32 -1.32
CA PHE A 217 -3.65 9.24 -2.24
C PHE A 217 -4.74 8.33 -1.69
N ALA A 218 -5.65 7.91 -2.54
CA ALA A 218 -6.60 6.85 -2.27
C ALA A 218 -6.55 5.82 -3.40
N LEU A 219 -6.64 4.55 -3.04
CA LEU A 219 -6.63 3.41 -3.98
C LEU A 219 -7.80 2.50 -3.69
N ARG A 220 -8.45 2.03 -4.74
CA ARG A 220 -9.29 0.84 -4.71
C ARG A 220 -8.83 -0.14 -5.77
N SER A 221 -8.75 -1.43 -5.41
CA SER A 221 -8.34 -2.47 -6.37
C SER A 221 -9.03 -3.79 -6.08
N HIS A 222 -9.80 -4.28 -7.04
CA HIS A 222 -10.51 -5.55 -6.92
C HIS A 222 -9.58 -6.72 -7.31
N THR A 223 -9.52 -7.74 -6.47
CA THR A 223 -8.50 -8.80 -6.60
C THR A 223 -8.75 -9.79 -7.73
N GLU A 224 -9.98 -9.95 -8.18
CA GLU A 224 -10.34 -10.90 -9.25
C GLU A 224 -10.47 -10.20 -10.59
N THR A 225 -11.25 -9.14 -10.68
CA THR A 225 -11.40 -8.39 -11.94
C THR A 225 -10.15 -7.62 -12.31
N GLN A 226 -9.26 -7.38 -11.34
CA GLN A 226 -8.02 -6.60 -11.49
C GLN A 226 -8.29 -5.13 -11.82
N ASP A 227 -9.53 -4.66 -11.66
CA ASP A 227 -9.84 -3.25 -11.84
C ASP A 227 -9.23 -2.43 -10.69
N PHE A 228 -8.77 -1.24 -11.02
CA PHE A 228 -8.22 -0.31 -10.04
C PHE A 228 -8.66 1.13 -10.30
N GLN A 229 -8.67 1.91 -9.24
CA GLN A 229 -8.85 3.36 -9.27
C GLN A 229 -7.92 3.99 -8.25
N PHE A 230 -7.21 5.04 -8.67
CA PHE A 230 -6.41 5.92 -7.83
C PHE A 230 -6.97 7.33 -7.90
N ASP A 231 -7.16 7.96 -6.74
CA ASP A 231 -7.42 9.38 -6.61
C ASP A 231 -6.22 9.99 -5.89
N PHE A 232 -5.68 11.09 -6.39
CA PHE A 232 -4.49 11.68 -5.79
C PHE A 232 -4.48 13.21 -5.86
N ARG A 233 -3.81 13.82 -4.88
CA ARG A 233 -3.41 15.20 -4.88
C ARG A 233 -1.95 15.29 -4.45
N SER A 234 -1.14 16.01 -5.21
CA SER A 234 0.29 16.15 -5.00
C SER A 234 0.68 17.61 -4.95
N SER A 235 1.50 17.98 -4.00
CA SER A 235 2.18 19.27 -3.92
C SER A 235 3.70 19.08 -3.78
N ILE A 236 4.25 17.96 -4.25
CA ILE A 236 5.69 17.70 -4.29
C ILE A 236 6.26 18.04 -5.66
N ASP A 237 7.57 18.22 -5.71
CA ASP A 237 8.28 18.37 -7.00
C ASP A 237 8.13 17.07 -7.81
N PRO A 238 7.56 17.12 -9.02
CA PRO A 238 7.41 15.93 -9.86
C PRO A 238 8.72 15.22 -10.18
N ARG A 239 9.88 15.90 -10.10
CA ARG A 239 11.20 15.28 -10.28
C ARG A 239 11.52 14.25 -9.19
N ALA A 240 10.88 14.36 -8.03
CA ALA A 240 11.04 13.41 -6.93
C ALA A 240 10.61 11.98 -7.31
N ILE A 241 9.72 11.80 -8.29
CA ILE A 241 9.30 10.47 -8.74
C ILE A 241 10.24 9.84 -9.76
N THR A 242 11.24 10.59 -10.25
CA THR A 242 12.17 10.13 -11.28
C THR A 242 12.84 8.79 -10.97
N PRO A 243 13.26 8.48 -9.72
CA PRO A 243 13.87 7.19 -9.39
C PRO A 243 12.95 5.99 -9.65
N ALA A 244 11.63 6.16 -9.51
CA ALA A 244 10.66 5.09 -9.74
C ALA A 244 10.29 4.86 -11.21
N LEU A 245 10.72 5.75 -12.12
CA LEU A 245 10.45 5.63 -13.55
C LEU A 245 11.40 4.63 -14.20
N GLU A 246 10.85 3.74 -15.02
CA GLU A 246 11.62 2.69 -15.71
C GLU A 246 12.28 3.19 -17.00
N GLU A 247 11.64 4.14 -17.69
CA GLU A 247 12.08 4.62 -19.01
C GLU A 247 12.91 5.91 -18.92
N GLU A 248 14.12 5.89 -19.42
CA GLU A 248 15.01 7.06 -19.46
C GLU A 248 14.42 8.27 -20.21
N LYS A 249 13.56 8.02 -21.20
CA LYS A 249 12.85 9.11 -21.90
C LYS A 249 11.87 9.84 -21.00
N GLN A 250 11.23 9.14 -20.08
CA GLN A 250 10.31 9.73 -19.10
C GLN A 250 11.09 10.59 -18.10
N LYS A 251 12.24 10.11 -17.62
CA LYS A 251 13.11 10.86 -16.70
C LYS A 251 13.56 12.17 -17.32
N LYS A 252 14.06 12.13 -18.57
CA LYS A 252 14.49 13.34 -19.31
C LYS A 252 13.40 14.38 -19.51
N GLY A 253 12.13 13.99 -19.49
CA GLY A 253 11.00 14.92 -19.57
C GLY A 253 10.94 15.86 -18.37
N PHE A 254 11.32 15.38 -17.19
CA PHE A 254 11.34 16.18 -15.97
C PHE A 254 12.51 17.14 -15.89
N ASP A 255 13.62 16.89 -16.61
CA ASP A 255 14.79 17.76 -16.64
C ASP A 255 14.51 19.13 -17.28
N TYR A 256 13.42 19.24 -18.04
CA TYR A 256 13.01 20.51 -18.65
C TYR A 256 12.38 21.48 -17.66
N PHE A 257 11.98 21.00 -16.45
CA PHE A 257 11.31 21.81 -15.46
C PHE A 257 12.24 22.13 -14.28
N SER A 258 12.12 23.34 -13.76
CA SER A 258 12.68 23.71 -12.46
C SER A 258 11.64 24.52 -11.72
N PHE A 259 11.23 24.03 -10.56
CA PHE A 259 10.18 24.63 -9.75
C PHE A 259 10.80 25.34 -8.54
N GLU A 260 10.43 26.61 -8.31
CA GLU A 260 10.68 27.30 -7.05
C GLU A 260 9.64 26.86 -6.00
N THR A 261 8.41 26.71 -6.45
CA THR A 261 7.30 26.14 -5.66
C THR A 261 6.75 24.93 -6.39
N PRO A 262 6.67 23.77 -5.74
CA PRO A 262 6.14 22.57 -6.37
C PRO A 262 4.73 22.79 -6.94
N PRO A 263 4.40 22.20 -8.09
CA PRO A 263 3.08 22.31 -8.67
C PRO A 263 2.05 21.56 -7.83
N VAL A 264 0.80 22.01 -7.87
CA VAL A 264 -0.34 21.25 -7.36
C VAL A 264 -0.92 20.44 -8.52
N ILE A 265 -0.95 19.13 -8.34
CA ILE A 265 -1.52 18.19 -9.31
C ILE A 265 -2.60 17.39 -8.58
N GLU A 266 -3.82 17.44 -9.10
CA GLU A 266 -4.93 16.66 -8.55
C GLU A 266 -5.58 15.85 -9.66
N GLY A 267 -5.81 14.56 -9.42
CA GLY A 267 -6.30 13.73 -10.51
C GLY A 267 -6.70 12.32 -10.10
N GLN A 268 -7.05 11.57 -11.13
CA GLN A 268 -7.51 10.20 -11.04
C GLN A 268 -6.85 9.35 -12.11
N VAL A 269 -6.57 8.10 -11.75
CA VAL A 269 -6.13 7.05 -12.69
C VAL A 269 -6.99 5.84 -12.45
N TRP A 270 -7.56 5.27 -13.48
CA TRP A 270 -8.31 4.03 -13.37
C TRP A 270 -8.07 3.13 -14.57
N GLY A 271 -8.36 1.87 -14.40
CA GLY A 271 -8.15 0.88 -15.45
C GLY A 271 -8.14 -0.53 -14.93
N ARG A 272 -7.41 -1.39 -15.62
CA ARG A 272 -7.18 -2.77 -15.23
C ARG A 272 -5.69 -3.08 -15.22
N TRP A 273 -5.21 -3.71 -14.14
CA TRP A 273 -3.82 -4.11 -14.02
C TRP A 273 -3.39 -4.98 -15.20
N ARG A 274 -2.24 -4.66 -15.79
CA ARG A 274 -1.63 -5.32 -16.96
C ARG A 274 -2.31 -5.07 -18.31
N GLU A 275 -3.37 -4.27 -18.35
CA GLU A 275 -4.05 -3.84 -19.58
C GLU A 275 -3.83 -2.33 -19.76
N ARG A 276 -2.66 -1.93 -20.29
CA ARG A 276 -2.25 -0.51 -20.42
C ARG A 276 -3.23 0.31 -21.28
N GLU A 277 -3.81 -0.29 -22.29
CA GLU A 277 -4.79 0.35 -23.18
C GLU A 277 -6.10 0.71 -22.47
N ARG A 278 -6.41 0.07 -21.35
CA ARG A 278 -7.57 0.40 -20.51
C ARG A 278 -7.26 1.43 -19.44
N THR A 279 -5.99 1.83 -19.31
CA THR A 279 -5.62 2.82 -18.31
C THR A 279 -5.99 4.22 -18.82
N VAL A 280 -6.75 4.92 -18.00
CA VAL A 280 -7.15 6.31 -18.20
C VAL A 280 -6.60 7.16 -17.07
N PHE A 281 -6.06 8.29 -17.43
CA PHE A 281 -5.55 9.31 -16.50
C PHE A 281 -6.29 10.61 -16.76
N ARG A 282 -6.69 11.32 -15.72
CA ARG A 282 -7.18 12.70 -15.75
C ARG A 282 -6.62 13.47 -14.57
N ALA A 283 -6.17 14.69 -14.82
CA ALA A 283 -5.67 15.56 -13.75
C ALA A 283 -5.88 17.03 -14.11
N SER A 284 -5.95 17.86 -13.08
CA SER A 284 -5.70 19.28 -13.16
C SER A 284 -4.27 19.58 -12.67
N VAL A 285 -3.63 20.51 -13.31
CA VAL A 285 -2.27 20.96 -12.98
C VAL A 285 -2.31 22.46 -12.76
N ALA A 286 -1.72 22.92 -11.64
CA ALA A 286 -1.47 24.32 -11.38
C ALA A 286 -0.04 24.50 -10.90
N ALA A 287 0.72 25.37 -11.56
CA ALA A 287 2.10 25.68 -11.23
C ALA A 287 2.35 27.18 -11.29
N THR A 288 3.21 27.67 -10.43
CA THR A 288 3.62 29.08 -10.38
C THR A 288 5.13 29.17 -10.22
N ASN A 289 5.73 30.23 -10.73
CA ASN A 289 7.14 30.56 -10.56
C ASN A 289 8.06 29.37 -10.88
N PHE A 290 8.04 28.92 -12.11
CA PHE A 290 8.89 27.83 -12.57
C PHE A 290 9.56 28.16 -13.90
N THR A 291 10.57 27.40 -14.26
CA THR A 291 11.14 27.47 -15.62
C THR A 291 10.82 26.18 -16.39
N PHE A 292 10.54 26.36 -17.67
CA PHE A 292 10.45 25.27 -18.64
C PHE A 292 11.46 25.52 -19.76
N ARG A 293 12.42 24.61 -19.92
CA ARG A 293 13.56 24.79 -20.85
C ARG A 293 14.23 26.16 -20.70
N ALA A 294 14.53 26.53 -19.46
CA ALA A 294 15.09 27.80 -19.07
C ALA A 294 14.25 29.06 -19.46
N GLN A 295 12.97 28.88 -19.79
CA GLN A 295 12.05 29.99 -20.03
C GLN A 295 11.20 30.18 -18.74
N GLN A 296 11.19 31.40 -18.20
CA GLN A 296 10.42 31.76 -17.03
C GLN A 296 8.90 31.63 -17.30
N VAL A 297 8.17 31.06 -16.39
CA VAL A 297 6.71 30.96 -16.39
C VAL A 297 6.19 31.36 -15.01
N ASP A 298 5.40 32.44 -14.97
CA ASP A 298 4.83 32.96 -13.73
C ASP A 298 3.62 32.12 -13.24
N GLY A 299 2.89 31.56 -14.21
CA GLY A 299 1.74 30.72 -13.90
C GLY A 299 1.36 29.80 -15.05
N PHE A 300 0.93 28.60 -14.67
CA PHE A 300 0.39 27.61 -15.61
C PHE A 300 -0.78 26.87 -14.97
N THR A 301 -1.88 26.74 -15.71
CA THR A 301 -3.00 25.87 -15.34
C THR A 301 -3.46 25.08 -16.56
N ALA A 302 -3.81 23.83 -16.40
CA ALA A 302 -4.39 23.01 -17.45
C ALA A 302 -5.14 21.81 -16.87
N GLY A 303 -6.15 21.33 -17.59
CA GLY A 303 -6.65 19.96 -17.47
C GLY A 303 -5.80 19.05 -18.36
N VAL A 304 -5.41 17.89 -17.87
CA VAL A 304 -4.61 16.89 -18.61
C VAL A 304 -5.34 15.55 -18.57
N SER A 305 -5.47 14.88 -19.70
CA SER A 305 -6.01 13.53 -19.76
C SER A 305 -5.21 12.65 -20.72
N PHE A 306 -5.14 11.38 -20.41
CA PHE A 306 -4.52 10.38 -21.26
C PHE A 306 -5.41 9.13 -21.33
N ALA A 307 -5.74 8.70 -22.52
CA ALA A 307 -6.52 7.48 -22.76
C ALA A 307 -6.15 6.89 -24.13
N SER A 308 -6.01 5.58 -24.23
CA SER A 308 -5.79 4.87 -25.49
C SER A 308 -4.66 5.45 -26.37
N GLY A 309 -3.58 5.93 -25.73
CA GLY A 309 -2.45 6.52 -26.44
C GLY A 309 -2.64 7.96 -26.89
N PHE A 310 -3.73 8.62 -26.49
CA PHE A 310 -4.00 10.03 -26.78
C PHE A 310 -3.85 10.88 -25.53
N LEU A 311 -2.90 11.80 -25.54
CA LEU A 311 -2.72 12.82 -24.52
C LEU A 311 -3.51 14.07 -24.93
N ASN A 312 -4.34 14.56 -24.04
CA ASN A 312 -5.09 15.79 -24.25
C ASN A 312 -4.86 16.76 -23.10
N MET A 313 -4.57 17.99 -23.42
CA MET A 313 -4.49 19.13 -22.50
C MET A 313 -5.62 20.09 -22.87
N THR A 314 -6.38 20.53 -21.89
CA THR A 314 -7.55 21.40 -22.08
C THR A 314 -7.46 22.63 -21.20
N ASN A 315 -8.04 23.73 -21.69
CA ASN A 315 -8.10 25.00 -20.96
C ASN A 315 -6.75 25.42 -20.39
N ALA A 316 -5.69 25.24 -21.21
CA ALA A 316 -4.35 25.59 -20.78
C ALA A 316 -4.20 27.12 -20.78
N VAL A 317 -3.68 27.65 -19.68
CA VAL A 317 -3.34 29.06 -19.53
C VAL A 317 -1.88 29.12 -19.09
N VAL A 318 -1.09 29.90 -19.85
CA VAL A 318 0.32 30.20 -19.55
C VAL A 318 0.43 31.70 -19.28
N ARG A 319 1.04 32.09 -18.17
CA ARG A 319 1.36 33.47 -17.82
C ARG A 319 2.86 33.64 -17.77
N ARG A 320 3.35 34.67 -18.39
CA ARG A 320 4.76 35.04 -18.41
C ARG A 320 4.89 36.56 -18.21
N PRO A 321 6.10 37.06 -17.89
CA PRO A 321 6.29 38.50 -17.70
C PRO A 321 5.87 39.38 -18.90
N GLU A 322 6.02 38.86 -20.12
CA GLU A 322 5.69 39.58 -21.35
C GLU A 322 4.22 39.45 -21.79
N GLY A 323 3.46 38.49 -21.21
CA GLY A 323 2.03 38.32 -21.54
C GLY A 323 1.52 36.92 -21.31
N ASP A 324 0.27 36.67 -21.71
CA ASP A 324 -0.45 35.42 -21.49
C ASP A 324 -0.72 34.69 -22.79
N ALA A 325 -0.86 33.36 -22.69
CA ALA A 325 -1.40 32.53 -23.77
C ALA A 325 -2.47 31.56 -23.22
N THR A 326 -3.48 31.32 -24.03
CA THR A 326 -4.55 30.36 -23.75
C THR A 326 -4.68 29.36 -24.90
N VAL A 327 -4.98 28.13 -24.57
CA VAL A 327 -5.24 27.05 -25.53
C VAL A 327 -6.44 26.26 -25.06
N ASP A 328 -7.50 26.19 -25.85
CA ASP A 328 -8.70 25.45 -25.50
C ASP A 328 -8.41 23.94 -25.45
N ALA A 329 -7.72 23.42 -26.48
CA ALA A 329 -7.27 22.04 -26.47
C ALA A 329 -5.97 21.86 -27.26
N LEU A 330 -5.07 21.04 -26.67
CA LEU A 330 -3.85 20.54 -27.31
C LEU A 330 -3.86 19.03 -27.18
N GLY A 331 -3.99 18.32 -28.30
CA GLY A 331 -4.00 16.87 -28.37
C GLY A 331 -2.73 16.31 -28.99
N PHE A 332 -2.21 15.21 -28.43
CA PHE A 332 -1.08 14.50 -29.02
C PHE A 332 -1.36 12.99 -29.09
N ASP A 333 -1.45 12.46 -30.32
CA ASP A 333 -1.56 11.04 -30.56
C ASP A 333 -0.16 10.42 -30.53
N THR A 334 0.11 9.61 -29.50
CA THR A 334 1.43 8.97 -29.30
C THR A 334 1.74 7.89 -30.34
N ARG A 335 0.73 7.37 -31.05
CA ARG A 335 0.87 6.34 -32.09
C ARG A 335 1.22 6.96 -33.42
N THR A 336 0.45 7.96 -33.84
CA THR A 336 0.64 8.63 -35.14
C THR A 336 1.62 9.81 -35.07
N LYS A 337 2.01 10.24 -33.84
CA LYS A 337 2.87 11.41 -33.57
C LYS A 337 2.26 12.74 -34.07
N ARG A 338 0.94 12.79 -34.21
CA ARG A 338 0.25 14.01 -34.66
C ARG A 338 -0.11 14.87 -33.46
N LEU A 339 0.09 16.16 -33.67
CA LEU A 339 -0.31 17.24 -32.75
C LEU A 339 -1.57 17.91 -33.29
N TYR A 340 -2.53 18.14 -32.40
CA TYR A 340 -3.78 18.83 -32.67
C TYR A 340 -3.85 20.05 -31.78
N LEU A 341 -4.21 21.19 -32.33
CA LEU A 341 -4.30 22.44 -31.59
C LEU A 341 -5.63 23.11 -31.94
N THR A 342 -6.35 23.54 -30.91
CA THR A 342 -7.64 24.21 -31.02
C THR A 342 -7.60 25.52 -30.26
N ASN A 343 -7.98 26.62 -30.92
CA ASN A 343 -8.15 27.97 -30.37
C ASN A 343 -6.97 28.39 -29.47
N ALA A 344 -5.79 28.51 -30.08
CA ALA A 344 -4.61 29.04 -29.39
C ALA A 344 -4.53 30.55 -29.62
N VAL A 345 -4.56 31.32 -28.55
CA VAL A 345 -4.44 32.76 -28.54
C VAL A 345 -3.38 33.16 -27.53
N GLY A 346 -2.50 34.09 -27.89
CA GLY A 346 -1.47 34.53 -26.95
C GLY A 346 -0.76 35.80 -27.39
N ARG A 347 -0.16 36.45 -26.39
CA ARG A 347 0.75 37.59 -26.55
C ARG A 347 2.06 37.26 -25.86
N LEU A 348 2.78 36.28 -26.42
CA LEU A 348 4.07 35.83 -25.92
C LEU A 348 5.17 36.19 -26.88
N GLU A 349 6.37 36.40 -26.40
CA GLU A 349 7.53 36.61 -27.19
C GLU A 349 7.81 35.41 -28.10
N PRO A 350 7.86 35.54 -29.44
CA PRO A 350 8.01 34.41 -30.34
C PRO A 350 9.29 33.61 -30.12
N THR A 351 10.38 34.28 -29.75
CA THR A 351 11.67 33.61 -29.48
C THR A 351 11.60 32.75 -28.21
N ALA A 352 10.88 33.18 -27.17
CA ALA A 352 10.66 32.42 -25.97
C ALA A 352 9.80 31.15 -26.21
N VAL A 353 8.73 31.34 -27.03
CA VAL A 353 7.89 30.20 -27.46
C VAL A 353 8.71 29.18 -28.25
N ALA A 354 9.53 29.65 -29.19
CA ALA A 354 10.39 28.80 -30.01
C ALA A 354 11.41 28.00 -29.16
N LYS A 355 12.02 28.64 -28.16
CA LYS A 355 12.93 27.99 -27.20
C LYS A 355 12.18 26.95 -26.36
N ALA A 356 10.96 27.25 -25.92
CA ALA A 356 10.11 26.29 -25.19
C ALA A 356 9.73 25.09 -26.05
N ILE A 357 9.47 25.26 -27.35
CA ILE A 357 9.21 24.13 -28.27
C ILE A 357 10.47 23.29 -28.46
N GLY A 358 11.62 23.91 -28.67
CA GLY A 358 12.89 23.19 -28.75
C GLY A 358 13.95 23.83 -29.62
N PRO A 359 15.19 23.32 -29.56
CA PRO A 359 16.35 23.96 -30.18
C PRO A 359 16.27 24.06 -31.72
N LYS A 360 15.54 23.15 -32.38
CA LYS A 360 15.33 23.26 -33.83
C LYS A 360 14.46 24.46 -34.18
N THR A 361 13.35 24.64 -33.47
CA THR A 361 12.41 25.75 -33.65
C THR A 361 13.08 27.09 -33.29
N ALA A 362 13.85 27.11 -32.19
CA ALA A 362 14.61 28.31 -31.80
C ALA A 362 15.53 28.78 -32.91
N ARG A 363 16.33 27.88 -33.48
CA ARG A 363 17.23 28.20 -34.63
C ARG A 363 16.50 28.74 -35.88
N SER A 364 15.30 28.24 -36.15
CA SER A 364 14.50 28.69 -37.27
C SER A 364 14.04 30.15 -37.14
N LEU A 365 13.95 30.66 -35.90
CA LEU A 365 13.55 32.07 -35.64
C LEU A 365 14.73 33.01 -35.40
N GLU A 366 15.98 32.52 -35.29
CA GLU A 366 17.17 33.37 -35.11
C GLU A 366 17.39 34.41 -36.25
N ALA A 367 16.87 34.12 -37.44
CA ALA A 367 16.97 35.00 -38.59
C ALA A 367 15.95 36.17 -38.57
N TYR A 368 14.99 36.15 -37.61
CA TYR A 368 13.94 37.15 -37.53
C TYR A 368 14.14 38.04 -36.29
N GLN A 369 13.92 39.33 -36.44
CA GLN A 369 13.85 40.30 -35.35
C GLN A 369 12.37 40.60 -35.07
N PHE A 370 11.94 40.43 -33.83
CA PHE A 370 10.57 40.68 -33.37
C PHE A 370 10.53 41.87 -32.44
#